data_8a30b812fe6af34ce78223f0a95128bc
#
_entry.id   8a30b812fe6af34ce78223f0a95128bc
#
_cell.length_a   1.000
_cell.length_b   1.000
_cell.length_c   1.000
_cell.angle_alpha   90.00
_cell.angle_beta   90.00
_cell.angle_gamma   90.00
#
_symmetry.space_group_name_H-M   'P 1'
#
loop_
_entity.id
_entity.type
_entity.pdbx_description
1 polymer ?
#
loop_
_entity_poly.entity_id
_entity_poly.type
_entity_poly.pdbx_seq_one_letter_code
_entity_poly.pdbx_strand_id
1 'polypeptide(L)'
;MRRKTIVALTILLVCHFVAATAYLLRFPAWRAPDEGAHFAYIQHLHQTGNLPIFYGKEKGTYEAHQPPLYYLTALPFTAPFLKPNEPNLTALLAARFVSTLWGAFVVIVAFMLALRLRIDEFPPLPVALLSGAFAALLPVHLLVCASAGNDATAGATSALTLLWLCHICVSASQNRRKLLDAGIAGLLSGMALLAKSSNIILLPLSFFAAFFLSFQASEQTSKPEATPKKRKVEKQSAQTQTFAFKPISLLAPLVVLLVFAITAGWWLWRNTFLYGDPLAVKAFLEGFKDSPKPSDFLEPGGRYASYGTLSLTTYIMWVAQITLFTWLGIYGEPNEAVKGLARLFEGTEPDWGWVLAATFIGIVAAAAIGVGCVVSCRSCIKALKERKFSLAFAHVLPFLVLLLVFLEFVQFNRHFFQAQARYFYPAHSAMAYLFAVGFFRFVPQRWAWHASIACIAVLTFLTVLVWVKWAGL
;
A
#
# COMPACT_ATOMS: atom_id res chain seq x y z
N MET A 1 -6.66 -15.00 19.38
CA MET A 1 -5.90 -15.73 18.31
C MET A 1 -5.46 -17.10 18.80
N ARG A 2 -5.49 -18.14 17.94
CA ARG A 2 -4.97 -19.47 18.31
C ARG A 2 -3.43 -19.40 18.44
N ARG A 3 -2.82 -20.19 19.35
CA ARG A 3 -1.36 -20.20 19.61
C ARG A 3 -0.51 -20.27 18.33
N LYS A 4 -0.89 -21.14 17.37
CA LYS A 4 -0.20 -21.27 16.08
C LYS A 4 -0.20 -19.98 15.24
N THR A 5 -1.25 -19.18 15.30
CA THR A 5 -1.37 -17.92 14.58
C THR A 5 -0.43 -16.85 15.17
N ILE A 6 -0.33 -16.79 16.51
CA ILE A 6 0.60 -15.88 17.19
C ILE A 6 2.04 -16.25 16.83
N VAL A 7 2.39 -17.53 16.95
CA VAL A 7 3.75 -18.02 16.60
C VAL A 7 4.12 -17.69 15.16
N ALA A 8 3.21 -17.95 14.21
CA ALA A 8 3.46 -17.64 12.79
C ALA A 8 3.70 -16.14 12.56
N LEU A 9 2.89 -15.28 13.16
CA LEU A 9 3.07 -13.82 13.04
C LEU A 9 4.37 -13.36 13.70
N THR A 10 4.73 -13.92 14.88
CA THR A 10 5.99 -13.59 15.56
C THR A 10 7.20 -13.97 14.71
N ILE A 11 7.20 -15.15 14.09
CA ILE A 11 8.28 -15.58 13.18
C ILE A 11 8.38 -14.59 12.00
N LEU A 12 7.26 -14.22 11.37
CA LEU A 12 7.26 -13.26 10.26
C LEU A 12 7.84 -11.91 10.68
N LEU A 13 7.49 -11.40 11.86
CA LEU A 13 8.02 -10.13 12.37
C LEU A 13 9.52 -10.24 12.67
N VAL A 14 9.99 -11.34 13.24
CA VAL A 14 11.42 -11.57 13.43
C VAL A 14 12.15 -11.58 12.08
N CYS A 15 11.63 -12.31 11.07
CA CYS A 15 12.20 -12.30 9.72
C CYS A 15 12.22 -10.91 9.11
N HIS A 16 11.11 -10.14 9.26
CA HIS A 16 11.04 -8.75 8.79
C HIS A 16 12.14 -7.88 9.44
N PHE A 17 12.23 -7.87 10.77
CA PHE A 17 13.22 -7.03 11.46
C PHE A 17 14.65 -7.43 11.14
N VAL A 18 14.95 -8.73 11.04
CA VAL A 18 16.29 -9.21 10.65
C VAL A 18 16.62 -8.75 9.22
N ALA A 19 15.73 -8.99 8.27
CA ALA A 19 15.95 -8.61 6.88
C ALA A 19 16.02 -7.08 6.71
N ALA A 20 15.07 -6.33 7.29
CA ALA A 20 15.04 -4.87 7.19
C ALA A 20 16.27 -4.23 7.84
N THR A 21 16.75 -4.75 8.99
CA THR A 21 17.99 -4.28 9.63
C THR A 21 19.20 -4.58 8.77
N ALA A 22 19.29 -5.77 8.15
CA ALA A 22 20.37 -6.10 7.23
C ALA A 22 20.42 -5.13 6.03
N TYR A 23 19.25 -4.80 5.46
CA TYR A 23 19.16 -3.81 4.38
C TYR A 23 19.49 -2.40 4.87
N LEU A 24 18.97 -1.97 6.02
CA LEU A 24 19.20 -0.66 6.62
C LEU A 24 20.69 -0.38 6.85
N LEU A 25 21.44 -1.37 7.37
CA LEU A 25 22.86 -1.23 7.65
C LEU A 25 23.73 -1.24 6.40
N ARG A 26 23.29 -1.91 5.35
CA ARG A 26 24.08 -2.10 4.14
C ARG A 26 23.75 -1.12 3.02
N PHE A 27 22.49 -0.64 2.98
CA PHE A 27 22.07 0.28 1.93
C PHE A 27 22.87 1.59 2.03
N PRO A 28 23.57 2.02 0.97
CA PRO A 28 24.42 3.20 1.03
C PRO A 28 23.66 4.43 1.50
N ALA A 29 24.30 5.24 2.35
CA ALA A 29 23.70 6.47 2.86
C ALA A 29 23.40 7.44 1.72
N TRP A 30 22.23 8.09 1.76
CA TRP A 30 21.79 9.11 0.81
C TRP A 30 21.53 8.61 -0.62
N ARG A 31 21.47 7.28 -0.82
CA ARG A 31 21.22 6.67 -2.12
C ARG A 31 19.77 6.26 -2.35
N ALA A 32 18.96 6.21 -1.29
CA ALA A 32 17.53 5.95 -1.46
C ALA A 32 16.86 7.13 -2.18
N PRO A 33 15.82 6.88 -2.99
CA PRO A 33 15.12 7.94 -3.69
C PRO A 33 14.64 9.03 -2.74
N ASP A 34 15.01 10.28 -3.02
CA ASP A 34 14.63 11.49 -2.30
C ASP A 34 15.07 11.54 -0.81
N GLU A 35 15.89 10.57 -0.35
CA GLU A 35 16.25 10.39 1.06
C GLU A 35 16.88 11.64 1.68
N GLY A 36 17.77 12.32 0.95
CA GLY A 36 18.39 13.55 1.42
C GLY A 36 17.37 14.66 1.65
N ALA A 37 16.37 14.78 0.79
CA ALA A 37 15.31 15.77 0.90
C ALA A 37 14.33 15.46 2.05
N HIS A 38 13.97 14.20 2.22
CA HIS A 38 13.18 13.73 3.37
C HIS A 38 13.92 13.99 4.69
N PHE A 39 15.23 13.73 4.73
CA PHE A 39 16.04 14.01 5.91
C PHE A 39 16.17 15.50 6.20
N ALA A 40 16.33 16.33 5.16
CA ALA A 40 16.33 17.79 5.29
C ALA A 40 15.03 18.34 5.89
N TYR A 41 13.88 17.71 5.58
CA TYR A 41 12.61 18.04 6.23
C TYR A 41 12.67 17.81 7.75
N ILE A 42 13.20 16.65 8.20
CA ILE A 42 13.37 16.34 9.64
C ILE A 42 14.33 17.36 10.29
N GLN A 43 15.44 17.71 9.63
CA GLN A 43 16.38 18.71 10.12
C GLN A 43 15.71 20.09 10.27
N HIS A 44 14.91 20.50 9.28
CA HIS A 44 14.16 21.75 9.34
C HIS A 44 13.21 21.79 10.53
N LEU A 45 12.44 20.72 10.77
CA LEU A 45 11.57 20.60 11.95
C LEU A 45 12.36 20.72 13.26
N HIS A 46 13.51 20.06 13.34
CA HIS A 46 14.36 20.11 14.54
C HIS A 46 14.90 21.52 14.81
N GLN A 47 15.32 22.23 13.77
CA GLN A 47 15.95 23.54 13.89
C GLN A 47 14.96 24.67 14.15
N THR A 48 13.77 24.59 13.54
CA THR A 48 12.83 25.71 13.52
C THR A 48 11.56 25.47 14.34
N GLY A 49 11.23 24.21 14.65
CA GLY A 49 9.95 23.82 15.22
C GLY A 49 8.76 24.01 14.28
N ASN A 50 8.98 24.43 13.04
CA ASN A 50 7.93 24.76 12.07
C ASN A 50 7.93 23.80 10.88
N LEU A 51 6.76 23.62 10.25
CA LEU A 51 6.63 22.89 9.01
C LEU A 51 7.25 23.70 7.86
N PRO A 52 8.09 23.08 7.02
CA PRO A 52 8.71 23.79 5.90
C PRO A 52 7.67 24.18 4.84
N ILE A 53 8.00 25.20 4.04
CA ILE A 53 7.20 25.65 2.91
C ILE A 53 7.91 25.26 1.61
N PHE A 54 7.16 24.75 0.66
CA PHE A 54 7.67 24.31 -0.64
C PHE A 54 7.79 25.50 -1.60
N TYR A 55 8.99 25.74 -2.10
CA TYR A 55 9.31 26.78 -3.10
C TYR A 55 9.87 26.21 -4.41
N GLY A 56 9.73 24.90 -4.65
CA GLY A 56 10.32 24.21 -5.78
C GLY A 56 11.69 23.59 -5.49
N LYS A 57 12.30 22.95 -6.49
CA LYS A 57 13.58 22.23 -6.35
C LYS A 57 14.75 23.10 -5.93
N GLU A 58 14.79 24.36 -6.39
CA GLU A 58 15.95 25.23 -6.27
C GLU A 58 15.97 26.06 -4.98
N LYS A 59 14.86 26.18 -4.28
CA LYS A 59 14.67 27.16 -3.18
C LYS A 59 14.43 26.55 -1.80
N GLY A 60 14.75 25.31 -1.56
CA GLY A 60 14.52 24.82 -0.22
C GLY A 60 14.27 23.33 -0.10
N THR A 61 13.43 22.99 0.82
CA THR A 61 13.15 21.59 1.13
C THR A 61 12.28 21.00 0.04
N TYR A 62 12.91 20.27 -0.85
CA TYR A 62 12.32 19.60 -2.01
C TYR A 62 11.07 18.78 -1.67
N GLU A 63 11.02 18.16 -0.48
CA GLU A 63 9.88 17.39 0.02
C GLU A 63 8.92 18.20 0.92
N ALA A 64 9.04 19.53 1.00
CA ALA A 64 8.21 20.35 1.87
C ALA A 64 6.71 20.37 1.50
N HIS A 65 6.35 19.90 0.32
CA HIS A 65 4.97 19.69 -0.12
C HIS A 65 4.35 18.42 0.47
N GLN A 66 5.16 17.52 1.01
CA GLN A 66 4.70 16.25 1.60
C GLN A 66 4.06 16.45 2.97
N PRO A 67 3.01 15.68 3.28
CA PRO A 67 2.37 15.72 4.59
C PRO A 67 3.30 15.26 5.73
N PRO A 68 3.11 15.75 6.99
CA PRO A 68 4.14 15.72 8.01
C PRO A 68 4.25 14.45 8.85
N LEU A 69 3.35 13.46 8.73
CA LEU A 69 3.24 12.36 9.69
C LEU A 69 4.54 11.56 9.85
N TYR A 70 5.20 11.21 8.74
CA TYR A 70 6.48 10.52 8.79
C TYR A 70 7.53 11.34 9.57
N TYR A 71 7.70 12.60 9.20
CA TYR A 71 8.74 13.46 9.75
C TYR A 71 8.52 13.74 11.24
N LEU A 72 7.27 13.95 11.66
CA LEU A 72 6.92 14.10 13.07
C LEU A 72 7.16 12.83 13.88
N THR A 73 6.93 11.64 13.29
CA THR A 73 7.21 10.36 13.96
C THR A 73 8.69 10.01 13.97
N ALA A 74 9.46 10.46 12.97
CA ALA A 74 10.91 10.25 12.90
C ALA A 74 11.69 11.23 13.80
N LEU A 75 11.21 12.45 13.99
CA LEU A 75 11.88 13.50 14.73
C LEU A 75 12.35 13.08 16.14
N PRO A 76 11.52 12.47 17.02
CA PRO A 76 11.98 12.11 18.37
C PRO A 76 13.12 11.07 18.37
N PHE A 77 13.21 10.23 17.35
CA PHE A 77 14.27 9.22 17.21
C PHE A 77 15.56 9.83 16.63
N THR A 78 15.43 10.84 15.78
CA THR A 78 16.58 11.45 15.09
C THR A 78 17.17 12.62 15.86
N ALA A 79 16.34 13.41 16.57
CA ALA A 79 16.73 14.62 17.28
C ALA A 79 17.96 14.47 18.20
N PRO A 80 18.12 13.36 18.98
CA PRO A 80 19.30 13.19 19.85
C PRO A 80 20.63 13.10 19.08
N PHE A 81 20.58 12.80 17.78
CA PHE A 81 21.76 12.59 16.95
C PHE A 81 21.97 13.70 15.92
N LEU A 82 21.03 14.65 15.78
CA LEU A 82 21.16 15.75 14.83
C LEU A 82 22.20 16.75 15.31
N LYS A 83 23.19 17.03 14.45
CA LYS A 83 24.17 18.08 14.65
C LYS A 83 23.94 19.21 13.65
N PRO A 84 24.14 20.47 14.03
CA PRO A 84 24.07 21.57 13.09
C PRO A 84 25.07 21.40 11.93
N ASN A 85 24.57 21.53 10.70
CA ASN A 85 25.39 21.60 9.47
C ASN A 85 26.24 20.36 9.11
N GLU A 86 26.03 19.21 9.76
CA GLU A 86 26.72 17.95 9.40
C GLU A 86 25.74 16.89 8.96
N PRO A 87 26.04 16.16 7.85
CA PRO A 87 25.32 14.94 7.54
C PRO A 87 25.64 13.89 8.59
N ASN A 88 24.67 13.52 9.40
CA ASN A 88 24.88 12.58 10.50
C ASN A 88 24.32 11.20 10.14
N LEU A 89 25.21 10.22 9.93
CA LEU A 89 24.84 8.86 9.62
C LEU A 89 23.97 8.21 10.72
N THR A 90 24.26 8.48 11.99
CA THR A 90 23.49 7.94 13.12
C THR A 90 22.05 8.45 13.10
N ALA A 91 21.84 9.74 12.81
CA ALA A 91 20.51 10.31 12.67
C ALA A 91 19.78 9.74 11.45
N LEU A 92 20.48 9.53 10.32
CA LEU A 92 19.91 8.85 9.16
C LEU A 92 19.47 7.42 9.47
N LEU A 93 20.31 6.64 10.15
CA LEU A 93 19.98 5.28 10.57
C LEU A 93 18.77 5.26 11.53
N ALA A 94 18.66 6.23 12.43
CA ALA A 94 17.49 6.41 13.28
C ALA A 94 16.22 6.72 12.49
N ALA A 95 16.28 7.58 11.46
CA ALA A 95 15.16 7.85 10.56
C ALA A 95 14.74 6.59 9.78
N ARG A 96 15.70 5.84 9.23
CA ARG A 96 15.47 4.55 8.55
C ARG A 96 14.84 3.51 9.48
N PHE A 97 15.26 3.47 10.74
CA PHE A 97 14.67 2.56 11.74
C PHE A 97 13.18 2.85 11.95
N VAL A 98 12.77 4.13 11.96
CA VAL A 98 11.34 4.48 12.03
C VAL A 98 10.58 3.96 10.81
N SER A 99 11.16 4.03 9.61
CA SER A 99 10.56 3.40 8.41
C SER A 99 10.43 1.88 8.58
N THR A 100 11.43 1.22 9.19
CA THR A 100 11.36 -0.23 9.52
C THR A 100 10.21 -0.53 10.50
N LEU A 101 10.00 0.31 11.52
CA LEU A 101 8.87 0.13 12.45
C LEU A 101 7.52 0.29 11.73
N TRP A 102 7.37 1.28 10.84
CA TRP A 102 6.16 1.43 10.03
C TRP A 102 5.97 0.22 9.09
N GLY A 103 7.03 -0.31 8.50
CA GLY A 103 6.99 -1.50 7.66
C GLY A 103 6.45 -2.74 8.36
N ALA A 104 6.72 -2.90 9.66
CA ALA A 104 6.17 -4.00 10.44
C ALA A 104 4.63 -4.02 10.47
N PHE A 105 3.97 -2.85 10.48
CA PHE A 105 2.50 -2.77 10.38
C PHE A 105 1.99 -3.28 9.03
N VAL A 106 2.72 -3.04 7.95
CA VAL A 106 2.37 -3.57 6.61
C VAL A 106 2.35 -5.09 6.63
N VAL A 107 3.35 -5.72 7.27
CA VAL A 107 3.44 -7.20 7.41
C VAL A 107 2.31 -7.73 8.28
N ILE A 108 2.08 -7.11 9.45
CA ILE A 108 0.98 -7.48 10.36
C ILE A 108 -0.35 -7.45 9.61
N VAL A 109 -0.60 -6.35 8.88
CA VAL A 109 -1.86 -6.17 8.16
C VAL A 109 -2.02 -7.17 7.04
N ALA A 110 -0.99 -7.44 6.23
CA ALA A 110 -1.05 -8.42 5.16
C ALA A 110 -1.43 -9.82 5.69
N PHE A 111 -0.84 -10.22 6.82
CA PHE A 111 -1.17 -11.45 7.52
C PHE A 111 -2.60 -11.46 8.06
N MET A 112 -3.01 -10.39 8.75
CA MET A 112 -4.33 -10.27 9.38
C MET A 112 -5.45 -10.14 8.35
N LEU A 113 -5.21 -9.48 7.22
CA LEU A 113 -6.17 -9.31 6.14
C LEU A 113 -6.57 -10.68 5.57
N ALA A 114 -5.60 -11.58 5.33
CA ALA A 114 -5.86 -12.94 4.88
C ALA A 114 -6.64 -13.78 5.90
N LEU A 115 -6.42 -13.56 7.20
CA LEU A 115 -7.23 -14.20 8.24
C LEU A 115 -8.65 -13.61 8.34
N ARG A 116 -8.82 -12.35 7.96
CA ARG A 116 -10.11 -11.64 8.05
C ARG A 116 -10.99 -11.91 6.83
N LEU A 117 -10.42 -11.85 5.64
CA LEU A 117 -11.09 -12.09 4.36
C LEU A 117 -10.94 -13.54 3.94
N ARG A 118 -11.49 -14.45 4.74
CA ARG A 118 -11.41 -15.88 4.43
C ARG A 118 -12.16 -16.22 3.16
N ILE A 119 -11.54 -17.08 2.37
CA ILE A 119 -12.15 -17.75 1.23
C ILE A 119 -12.27 -19.21 1.62
N ASP A 120 -13.50 -19.74 1.65
CA ASP A 120 -13.80 -21.08 2.19
C ASP A 120 -12.99 -22.20 1.51
N GLU A 121 -12.61 -21.99 0.26
CA GLU A 121 -11.84 -22.94 -0.55
C GLU A 121 -10.38 -23.05 -0.11
N PHE A 122 -9.86 -22.13 0.71
CA PHE A 122 -8.43 -22.06 1.03
C PHE A 122 -8.16 -22.19 2.54
N PRO A 123 -7.05 -22.87 2.92
CA PRO A 123 -6.67 -22.98 4.32
C PRO A 123 -6.18 -21.62 4.87
N PRO A 124 -6.81 -21.05 5.91
CA PRO A 124 -6.59 -19.65 6.29
C PRO A 124 -5.18 -19.34 6.79
N LEU A 125 -4.54 -20.26 7.53
CA LEU A 125 -3.21 -19.99 8.10
C LEU A 125 -2.08 -20.05 7.07
N PRO A 126 -2.01 -21.04 6.14
CA PRO A 126 -1.07 -21.00 5.02
C PRO A 126 -1.22 -19.75 4.14
N VAL A 127 -2.45 -19.34 3.81
CA VAL A 127 -2.71 -18.11 3.02
C VAL A 127 -2.20 -16.88 3.78
N ALA A 128 -2.48 -16.79 5.08
CA ALA A 128 -2.02 -15.67 5.91
C ALA A 128 -0.49 -15.65 6.03
N LEU A 129 0.14 -16.82 6.20
CA LEU A 129 1.59 -16.94 6.27
C LEU A 129 2.25 -16.49 4.96
N LEU A 130 1.72 -16.93 3.80
CA LEU A 130 2.24 -16.53 2.50
C LEU A 130 2.02 -15.04 2.24
N SER A 131 0.86 -14.49 2.57
CA SER A 131 0.57 -13.05 2.45
C SER A 131 1.54 -12.22 3.31
N GLY A 132 1.72 -12.58 4.57
CA GLY A 132 2.67 -11.90 5.47
C GLY A 132 4.11 -12.03 5.01
N ALA A 133 4.52 -13.21 4.52
CA ALA A 133 5.88 -13.45 4.02
C ALA A 133 6.16 -12.67 2.74
N PHE A 134 5.21 -12.62 1.81
CA PHE A 134 5.32 -11.79 0.61
C PHE A 134 5.50 -10.32 0.99
N ALA A 135 4.70 -9.81 1.93
CA ALA A 135 4.85 -8.44 2.40
C ALA A 135 6.20 -8.19 3.07
N ALA A 136 6.70 -9.14 3.89
CA ALA A 136 7.92 -8.98 4.67
C ALA A 136 9.22 -9.12 3.86
N LEU A 137 9.22 -10.00 2.85
CA LEU A 137 10.44 -10.44 2.17
C LEU A 137 10.57 -9.90 0.74
N LEU A 138 9.58 -9.17 0.24
CA LEU A 138 9.73 -8.58 -1.09
C LEU A 138 10.79 -7.45 -1.04
N PRO A 139 11.81 -7.45 -1.92
CA PRO A 139 12.89 -6.49 -1.84
C PRO A 139 12.47 -5.02 -1.83
N VAL A 140 11.44 -4.62 -2.60
CA VAL A 140 10.92 -3.24 -2.56
C VAL A 140 10.45 -2.83 -1.16
N HIS A 141 9.83 -3.75 -0.41
CA HIS A 141 9.43 -3.49 0.97
C HIS A 141 10.64 -3.21 1.88
N LEU A 142 11.66 -4.05 1.77
CA LEU A 142 12.88 -3.91 2.58
C LEU A 142 13.64 -2.63 2.25
N LEU A 143 13.68 -2.24 0.97
CA LEU A 143 14.30 -0.98 0.55
C LEU A 143 13.52 0.24 1.05
N VAL A 144 12.19 0.21 0.98
CA VAL A 144 11.34 1.28 1.57
C VAL A 144 11.55 1.36 3.07
N CYS A 145 11.66 0.22 3.77
CA CYS A 145 11.95 0.17 5.21
C CYS A 145 13.38 0.62 5.55
N ALA A 146 14.34 0.45 4.63
CA ALA A 146 15.73 0.82 4.80
C ALA A 146 16.03 2.26 4.34
N SER A 147 15.02 3.06 4.00
CA SER A 147 15.14 4.44 3.57
C SER A 147 14.45 5.42 4.51
N ALA A 148 15.04 6.61 4.69
CA ALA A 148 14.39 7.70 5.38
C ALA A 148 13.42 8.39 4.41
N GLY A 149 12.13 8.03 4.49
CA GLY A 149 11.10 8.57 3.60
C GLY A 149 9.69 8.21 4.06
N ASN A 150 8.70 8.92 3.53
CA ASN A 150 7.31 8.79 3.95
C ASN A 150 6.59 7.55 3.37
N ASP A 151 7.21 6.82 2.45
CA ASP A 151 6.57 5.67 1.78
C ASP A 151 6.19 4.55 2.77
N ALA A 152 7.08 4.22 3.74
CA ALA A 152 6.78 3.20 4.75
C ALA A 152 5.55 3.58 5.59
N THR A 153 5.45 4.84 6.01
CA THR A 153 4.32 5.37 6.77
C THR A 153 3.04 5.40 5.93
N ALA A 154 3.15 5.77 4.65
CA ALA A 154 2.04 5.77 3.70
C ALA A 154 1.47 4.36 3.50
N GLY A 155 2.34 3.36 3.29
CA GLY A 155 1.94 1.97 3.16
C GLY A 155 1.30 1.41 4.42
N ALA A 156 1.88 1.72 5.60
CA ALA A 156 1.36 1.24 6.88
C ALA A 156 -0.02 1.83 7.21
N THR A 157 -0.20 3.15 7.03
CA THR A 157 -1.49 3.81 7.31
C THR A 157 -2.56 3.38 6.31
N SER A 158 -2.21 3.22 5.03
CA SER A 158 -3.11 2.64 4.02
C SER A 158 -3.52 1.20 4.40
N ALA A 159 -2.56 0.37 4.77
CA ALA A 159 -2.80 -1.00 5.20
C ALA A 159 -3.73 -1.09 6.42
N LEU A 160 -3.47 -0.28 7.46
CA LEU A 160 -4.30 -0.22 8.66
C LEU A 160 -5.72 0.23 8.34
N THR A 161 -5.87 1.24 7.47
CA THR A 161 -7.17 1.68 6.98
C THR A 161 -7.89 0.53 6.28
N LEU A 162 -7.26 -0.12 5.31
CA LEU A 162 -7.83 -1.26 4.58
C LEU A 162 -8.30 -2.39 5.52
N LEU A 163 -7.45 -2.78 6.48
CA LEU A 163 -7.80 -3.82 7.45
C LEU A 163 -9.02 -3.41 8.29
N TRP A 164 -9.07 -2.14 8.71
CA TRP A 164 -10.18 -1.63 9.49
C TRP A 164 -11.50 -1.61 8.69
N LEU A 165 -11.44 -1.17 7.42
CA LEU A 165 -12.61 -1.20 6.54
C LEU A 165 -13.11 -2.62 6.29
N CYS A 166 -12.21 -3.58 6.06
CA CYS A 166 -12.57 -4.99 5.98
C CYS A 166 -13.18 -5.50 7.31
N HIS A 167 -12.63 -5.06 8.46
CA HIS A 167 -13.19 -5.40 9.76
C HIS A 167 -14.63 -4.87 9.91
N ILE A 168 -14.86 -3.61 9.62
CA ILE A 168 -16.20 -2.99 9.64
C ILE A 168 -17.18 -3.80 8.78
N CYS A 169 -16.81 -4.06 7.53
CA CYS A 169 -17.72 -4.70 6.57
C CYS A 169 -18.02 -6.16 6.92
N VAL A 170 -17.03 -6.93 7.39
CA VAL A 170 -17.26 -8.32 7.82
C VAL A 170 -18.06 -8.41 9.12
N SER A 171 -18.00 -7.40 9.99
CA SER A 171 -18.68 -7.38 11.29
C SER A 171 -19.96 -6.53 11.31
N ALA A 172 -20.39 -5.97 10.19
CA ALA A 172 -21.45 -4.96 10.12
C ALA A 172 -22.76 -5.37 10.80
N SER A 173 -23.19 -6.63 10.66
CA SER A 173 -24.44 -7.15 11.22
C SER A 173 -24.41 -7.30 12.75
N GLN A 174 -23.22 -7.48 13.35
CA GLN A 174 -23.05 -7.72 14.79
C GLN A 174 -22.51 -6.51 15.55
N ASN A 175 -22.26 -5.41 14.85
CA ASN A 175 -21.52 -4.28 15.40
C ASN A 175 -22.41 -3.39 16.29
N ARG A 176 -22.05 -3.29 17.57
CA ARG A 176 -22.70 -2.41 18.55
C ARG A 176 -22.04 -1.03 18.68
N ARG A 177 -20.82 -0.87 18.13
CA ARG A 177 -20.01 0.36 18.28
C ARG A 177 -19.86 1.14 16.98
N LYS A 178 -20.91 1.22 16.19
CA LYS A 178 -20.93 1.75 14.82
C LYS A 178 -20.27 3.12 14.66
N LEU A 179 -20.56 4.06 15.57
CA LEU A 179 -20.00 5.42 15.50
C LEU A 179 -18.51 5.44 15.89
N LEU A 180 -18.09 4.62 16.85
CA LEU A 180 -16.68 4.49 17.20
C LEU A 180 -15.87 3.93 16.01
N ASP A 181 -16.41 2.89 15.37
CA ASP A 181 -15.75 2.27 14.22
C ASP A 181 -15.70 3.21 13.01
N ALA A 182 -16.72 4.01 12.80
CA ALA A 182 -16.73 5.09 11.82
C ALA A 182 -15.69 6.18 12.17
N GLY A 183 -15.59 6.56 13.44
CA GLY A 183 -14.58 7.49 13.93
C GLY A 183 -13.15 6.98 13.68
N ILE A 184 -12.89 5.71 13.99
CA ILE A 184 -11.58 5.10 13.72
C ILE A 184 -11.28 5.06 12.21
N ALA A 185 -12.27 4.78 11.36
CA ALA A 185 -12.10 4.82 9.90
C ALA A 185 -11.73 6.24 9.42
N GLY A 186 -12.39 7.27 9.95
CA GLY A 186 -12.05 8.67 9.68
C GLY A 186 -10.65 9.05 10.14
N LEU A 187 -10.28 8.63 11.36
CA LEU A 187 -8.93 8.86 11.92
C LEU A 187 -7.84 8.21 11.07
N LEU A 188 -8.01 6.92 10.74
CA LEU A 188 -7.02 6.18 9.93
C LEU A 188 -6.88 6.76 8.52
N SER A 189 -7.99 7.17 7.89
CA SER A 189 -7.96 7.84 6.57
C SER A 189 -7.27 9.21 6.66
N GLY A 190 -7.50 9.96 7.74
CA GLY A 190 -6.81 11.22 7.99
C GLY A 190 -5.31 11.03 8.22
N MET A 191 -4.91 10.05 9.01
CA MET A 191 -3.50 9.68 9.19
C MET A 191 -2.86 9.22 7.87
N ALA A 192 -3.59 8.48 7.04
CA ALA A 192 -3.11 8.06 5.73
C ALA A 192 -2.86 9.25 4.80
N LEU A 193 -3.74 10.25 4.78
CA LEU A 193 -3.49 11.51 4.07
C LEU A 193 -2.27 12.24 4.63
N LEU A 194 -2.13 12.32 5.96
CA LEU A 194 -1.00 12.98 6.62
C LEU A 194 0.33 12.23 6.44
N ALA A 195 0.30 10.97 6.02
CA ALA A 195 1.48 10.21 5.62
C ALA A 195 1.88 10.51 4.16
N LYS A 196 0.92 10.55 3.25
CA LYS A 196 1.15 10.85 1.83
C LYS A 196 -0.15 11.33 1.18
N SER A 197 -0.09 12.44 0.43
CA SER A 197 -1.29 13.04 -0.19
C SER A 197 -2.06 12.09 -1.09
N SER A 198 -1.38 11.16 -1.78
CA SER A 198 -1.99 10.13 -2.62
C SER A 198 -2.94 9.20 -1.85
N ASN A 199 -2.77 9.03 -0.55
CA ASN A 199 -3.68 8.20 0.26
C ASN A 199 -5.08 8.81 0.45
N ILE A 200 -5.39 9.98 -0.14
CA ILE A 200 -6.74 10.57 -0.15
C ILE A 200 -7.79 9.62 -0.73
N ILE A 201 -7.39 8.69 -1.61
CA ILE A 201 -8.24 7.64 -2.19
C ILE A 201 -8.92 6.76 -1.14
N LEU A 202 -8.39 6.70 0.07
CA LEU A 202 -8.97 5.89 1.15
C LEU A 202 -10.20 6.54 1.80
N LEU A 203 -10.35 7.86 1.68
CA LEU A 203 -11.49 8.58 2.27
C LEU A 203 -12.83 8.13 1.65
N PRO A 204 -13.02 8.13 0.31
CA PRO A 204 -14.26 7.60 -0.26
C PRO A 204 -14.51 6.14 0.09
N LEU A 205 -13.49 5.28 0.13
CA LEU A 205 -13.64 3.88 0.54
C LEU A 205 -14.12 3.78 2.00
N SER A 206 -13.59 4.63 2.90
CA SER A 206 -14.00 4.70 4.30
C SER A 206 -15.43 5.19 4.46
N PHE A 207 -15.82 6.20 3.69
CA PHE A 207 -17.19 6.70 3.63
C PHE A 207 -18.19 5.59 3.24
N PHE A 208 -17.90 4.88 2.14
CA PHE A 208 -18.74 3.77 1.68
C PHE A 208 -18.76 2.58 2.64
N ALA A 209 -17.63 2.23 3.26
CA ALA A 209 -17.60 1.17 4.27
C ALA A 209 -18.45 1.53 5.50
N ALA A 210 -18.41 2.79 5.96
CA ALA A 210 -19.22 3.26 7.06
C ALA A 210 -20.72 3.26 6.75
N PHE A 211 -21.08 3.40 5.46
CA PHE A 211 -22.47 3.29 5.04
C PHE A 211 -23.08 1.92 5.39
N PHE A 212 -22.30 0.84 5.28
CA PHE A 212 -22.77 -0.50 5.67
C PHE A 212 -22.98 -0.67 7.18
N LEU A 213 -22.35 0.14 8.03
CA LEU A 213 -22.64 0.15 9.46
C LEU A 213 -24.07 0.64 9.76
N SER A 214 -24.65 1.37 8.83
CA SER A 214 -25.96 1.98 8.97
C SER A 214 -27.11 1.05 8.62
N PHE A 215 -26.84 -0.04 7.89
CA PHE A 215 -27.83 -1.05 7.59
C PHE A 215 -28.00 -2.02 8.78
N GLN A 216 -29.16 -2.02 9.42
CA GLN A 216 -29.54 -3.10 10.33
C GLN A 216 -30.30 -4.15 9.55
N ALA A 217 -29.90 -5.41 9.67
CA ALA A 217 -30.79 -6.52 9.37
C ALA A 217 -31.95 -6.43 10.33
N SER A 218 -33.14 -6.10 9.85
CA SER A 218 -34.36 -6.19 10.62
C SER A 218 -34.69 -7.67 10.78
N GLU A 219 -34.21 -8.30 11.86
CA GLU A 219 -34.83 -9.53 12.33
C GLU A 219 -36.23 -9.18 12.79
N GLN A 220 -37.20 -9.35 11.91
CA GLN A 220 -38.59 -9.50 12.38
C GLN A 220 -38.65 -10.86 13.09
N THR A 221 -38.42 -10.83 14.39
CA THR A 221 -38.96 -11.86 15.28
C THR A 221 -40.48 -11.75 15.15
N SER A 222 -41.08 -12.55 14.28
CA SER A 222 -42.49 -12.89 14.37
C SER A 222 -42.62 -13.58 15.72
N LYS A 223 -43.20 -12.85 16.70
CA LYS A 223 -43.68 -13.48 17.92
C LYS A 223 -44.59 -14.64 17.49
N PRO A 224 -44.35 -15.85 18.00
CA PRO A 224 -45.31 -16.92 17.78
C PRO A 224 -46.59 -16.52 18.53
N GLU A 225 -47.63 -16.20 17.79
CA GLU A 225 -48.96 -16.19 18.35
C GLU A 225 -49.30 -17.61 18.79
N ALA A 226 -49.41 -17.78 20.09
CA ALA A 226 -49.78 -19.04 20.70
C ALA A 226 -51.25 -19.37 20.40
N THR A 227 -51.47 -20.26 19.44
CA THR A 227 -52.72 -21.01 19.30
C THR A 227 -52.40 -22.46 19.01
N PRO A 228 -53.03 -23.41 19.72
CA PRO A 228 -52.68 -24.80 19.64
C PRO A 228 -53.52 -25.54 18.56
N LYS A 229 -52.90 -26.49 17.93
CA LYS A 229 -53.46 -27.61 17.10
C LYS A 229 -53.42 -27.46 15.58
N LYS A 230 -52.48 -28.17 14.98
CA LYS A 230 -52.60 -29.33 14.09
C LYS A 230 -51.32 -29.49 13.26
N ARG A 231 -50.68 -30.66 13.43
CA ARG A 231 -49.57 -31.17 12.56
C ARG A 231 -50.02 -31.15 11.10
N LYS A 232 -49.34 -30.36 10.25
CA LYS A 232 -49.18 -30.60 8.83
C LYS A 232 -47.80 -30.09 8.41
N VAL A 233 -47.16 -30.90 7.60
CA VAL A 233 -45.81 -30.68 7.00
C VAL A 233 -45.70 -29.28 6.45
N GLU A 234 -44.87 -28.45 7.09
CA GLU A 234 -44.55 -27.11 6.59
C GLU A 234 -43.34 -27.18 5.69
N LYS A 235 -43.58 -26.82 4.43
CA LYS A 235 -42.53 -26.38 3.53
C LYS A 235 -41.83 -25.20 4.15
N GLN A 236 -40.49 -25.24 4.32
CA GLN A 236 -39.69 -24.11 4.70
C GLN A 236 -39.95 -22.94 3.74
N SER A 237 -40.76 -21.99 4.19
CA SER A 237 -40.92 -20.70 3.53
C SER A 237 -39.61 -19.93 3.66
N ALA A 238 -38.98 -19.61 2.55
CA ALA A 238 -37.82 -18.73 2.49
C ALA A 238 -38.16 -17.39 3.15
N GLN A 239 -37.56 -17.11 4.29
CA GLN A 239 -37.68 -15.81 4.95
C GLN A 239 -37.11 -14.74 4.04
N THR A 240 -37.97 -13.91 3.49
CA THR A 240 -37.59 -12.72 2.72
C THR A 240 -37.13 -11.65 3.70
N GLN A 241 -35.82 -11.48 3.87
CA GLN A 241 -35.27 -10.36 4.64
C GLN A 241 -35.56 -9.06 3.87
N THR A 242 -36.49 -8.28 4.36
CA THR A 242 -36.74 -6.91 3.87
C THR A 242 -35.75 -5.95 4.53
N PHE A 243 -34.90 -5.33 3.73
CA PHE A 243 -33.99 -4.29 4.19
C PHE A 243 -34.76 -2.98 4.34
N ALA A 244 -34.98 -2.54 5.59
CA ALA A 244 -35.55 -1.23 5.87
C ALA A 244 -34.42 -0.18 5.96
N PHE A 245 -34.49 0.84 5.13
CA PHE A 245 -33.59 2.00 5.18
C PHE A 245 -34.02 2.88 6.37
N LYS A 246 -33.19 2.98 7.40
CA LYS A 246 -33.43 3.92 8.49
C LYS A 246 -32.68 5.24 8.27
N PRO A 247 -33.24 6.42 8.56
CA PRO A 247 -32.58 7.72 8.36
C PRO A 247 -31.28 7.93 9.17
N ILE A 248 -31.04 7.11 10.22
CA ILE A 248 -29.73 7.02 10.94
C ILE A 248 -28.58 6.55 10.02
N SER A 249 -28.89 6.14 8.81
CA SER A 249 -27.93 5.55 7.87
C SER A 249 -26.78 6.49 7.45
N LEU A 250 -26.94 7.81 7.53
CA LEU A 250 -25.91 8.77 7.14
C LEU A 250 -24.99 9.20 8.30
N LEU A 251 -25.35 8.90 9.55
CA LEU A 251 -24.58 9.38 10.70
C LEU A 251 -23.16 8.78 10.75
N ALA A 252 -23.00 7.48 10.45
CA ALA A 252 -21.68 6.85 10.45
C ALA A 252 -20.76 7.40 9.34
N PRO A 253 -21.18 7.54 8.07
CA PRO A 253 -20.40 8.24 7.04
C PRO A 253 -20.07 9.69 7.41
N LEU A 254 -21.00 10.43 8.03
CA LEU A 254 -20.72 11.81 8.48
C LEU A 254 -19.69 11.86 9.59
N VAL A 255 -19.69 10.89 10.52
CA VAL A 255 -18.63 10.76 11.55
C VAL A 255 -17.27 10.49 10.89
N VAL A 256 -17.19 9.67 9.83
CA VAL A 256 -15.95 9.49 9.07
C VAL A 256 -15.43 10.82 8.55
N LEU A 257 -16.29 11.60 7.88
CA LEU A 257 -15.90 12.91 7.32
C LEU A 257 -15.49 13.91 8.39
N LEU A 258 -16.24 13.97 9.50
CA LEU A 258 -15.93 14.86 10.62
C LEU A 258 -14.56 14.53 11.24
N VAL A 259 -14.34 13.26 11.58
CA VAL A 259 -13.07 12.84 12.22
C VAL A 259 -11.92 12.97 11.23
N PHE A 260 -12.11 12.67 9.95
CA PHE A 260 -11.13 12.96 8.91
C PHE A 260 -10.79 14.45 8.84
N ALA A 261 -11.80 15.33 8.82
CA ALA A 261 -11.61 16.78 8.78
C ALA A 261 -10.86 17.30 10.02
N ILE A 262 -11.16 16.77 11.21
CA ILE A 262 -10.41 17.11 12.44
C ILE A 262 -8.95 16.63 12.33
N THR A 263 -8.72 15.43 11.79
CA THR A 263 -7.40 14.82 11.74
C THR A 263 -6.51 15.47 10.67
N ALA A 264 -7.02 15.68 9.46
CA ALA A 264 -6.24 16.09 8.31
C ALA A 264 -6.71 17.37 7.60
N GLY A 265 -7.88 17.90 7.96
CA GLY A 265 -8.45 19.10 7.35
C GLY A 265 -7.58 20.34 7.50
N TRP A 266 -6.87 20.48 8.62
CA TRP A 266 -5.91 21.57 8.85
C TRP A 266 -4.76 21.56 7.82
N TRP A 267 -4.31 20.36 7.38
CA TRP A 267 -3.26 20.23 6.36
C TRP A 267 -3.78 20.65 4.99
N LEU A 268 -5.00 20.22 4.63
CA LEU A 268 -5.64 20.62 3.38
C LEU A 268 -5.89 22.13 3.35
N TRP A 269 -6.33 22.71 4.46
CA TRP A 269 -6.53 24.16 4.61
C TRP A 269 -5.20 24.92 4.49
N ARG A 270 -4.13 24.48 5.19
CA ARG A 270 -2.79 25.03 5.06
C ARG A 270 -2.31 25.08 3.62
N ASN A 271 -2.45 23.95 2.91
CA ASN A 271 -2.02 23.88 1.52
C ASN A 271 -2.85 24.77 0.61
N THR A 272 -4.15 24.86 0.83
CA THR A 272 -5.03 25.79 0.10
C THR A 272 -4.58 27.24 0.32
N PHE A 273 -4.23 27.61 1.54
CA PHE A 273 -3.75 28.95 1.87
C PHE A 273 -2.39 29.25 1.23
N LEU A 274 -1.43 28.31 1.30
CA LEU A 274 -0.06 28.53 0.82
C LEU A 274 0.09 28.34 -0.70
N TYR A 275 -0.67 27.42 -1.30
CA TYR A 275 -0.44 26.99 -2.68
C TYR A 275 -1.68 27.13 -3.57
N GLY A 276 -2.81 27.58 -3.02
CA GLY A 276 -4.10 27.69 -3.75
C GLY A 276 -4.73 26.34 -4.13
N ASP A 277 -4.29 25.23 -3.50
CA ASP A 277 -4.67 23.87 -3.81
C ASP A 277 -4.52 22.98 -2.55
N PRO A 278 -5.59 22.28 -2.12
CA PRO A 278 -5.57 21.50 -0.88
C PRO A 278 -4.54 20.34 -0.88
N LEU A 279 -4.19 19.80 -2.05
CA LEU A 279 -3.20 18.71 -2.19
C LEU A 279 -1.84 19.22 -2.68
N ALA A 280 -1.67 20.54 -2.86
CA ALA A 280 -0.46 21.18 -3.38
C ALA A 280 -0.02 20.66 -4.77
N VAL A 281 -0.96 20.12 -5.58
CA VAL A 281 -0.67 19.53 -6.90
C VAL A 281 -0.14 20.58 -7.87
N LYS A 282 -0.73 21.79 -7.87
CA LYS A 282 -0.28 22.88 -8.75
C LYS A 282 1.15 23.31 -8.44
N ALA A 283 1.47 23.51 -7.15
CA ALA A 283 2.81 23.86 -6.70
C ALA A 283 3.82 22.76 -7.05
N PHE A 284 3.42 21.50 -6.85
CA PHE A 284 4.22 20.33 -7.24
C PHE A 284 4.51 20.30 -8.74
N LEU A 285 3.49 20.42 -9.60
CA LEU A 285 3.65 20.40 -11.06
C LEU A 285 4.57 21.53 -11.55
N GLU A 286 4.45 22.74 -10.97
CA GLU A 286 5.33 23.85 -11.29
C GLU A 286 6.76 23.63 -10.78
N GLY A 287 6.93 23.18 -9.54
CA GLY A 287 8.24 22.91 -8.96
C GLY A 287 9.03 21.81 -9.67
N PHE A 288 8.33 20.88 -10.32
CA PHE A 288 8.91 19.74 -11.04
C PHE A 288 8.77 19.82 -12.57
N LYS A 289 8.44 21.00 -13.12
CA LYS A 289 8.20 21.19 -14.55
C LYS A 289 9.33 20.72 -15.46
N ASP A 290 10.57 20.75 -14.97
CA ASP A 290 11.78 20.32 -15.69
C ASP A 290 12.14 18.84 -15.47
N SER A 291 11.30 18.08 -14.78
CA SER A 291 11.48 16.62 -14.64
C SER A 291 11.13 15.91 -15.95
N PRO A 292 11.75 14.74 -16.25
CA PRO A 292 11.46 13.97 -17.45
C PRO A 292 9.96 13.69 -17.60
N LYS A 293 9.45 13.91 -18.81
CA LYS A 293 8.04 13.75 -19.19
C LYS A 293 7.91 12.68 -20.27
N PRO A 294 6.74 12.07 -20.47
CA PRO A 294 6.53 11.15 -21.59
C PRO A 294 6.91 11.73 -22.95
N SER A 295 6.58 13.01 -23.21
CA SER A 295 6.92 13.71 -24.46
C SER A 295 8.43 13.74 -24.75
N ASP A 296 9.28 13.77 -23.72
CA ASP A 296 10.73 13.76 -23.85
C ASP A 296 11.26 12.47 -24.54
N PHE A 297 10.47 11.40 -24.54
CA PHE A 297 10.80 10.08 -25.12
C PHE A 297 9.98 9.74 -26.36
N LEU A 298 8.75 10.30 -26.49
CA LEU A 298 7.79 9.93 -27.51
C LEU A 298 7.80 10.89 -28.72
N GLU A 299 8.30 12.11 -28.54
CA GLU A 299 8.26 13.15 -29.57
C GLU A 299 9.64 13.33 -30.27
N PRO A 300 9.68 13.60 -31.59
CA PRO A 300 10.93 13.78 -32.33
C PRO A 300 11.82 14.92 -31.84
N GLY A 301 11.25 15.91 -31.15
CA GLY A 301 11.98 17.04 -30.56
C GLY A 301 12.17 16.90 -29.04
N GLY A 302 11.84 15.76 -28.46
CA GLY A 302 11.94 15.52 -27.02
C GLY A 302 13.41 15.51 -26.53
N ARG A 303 13.58 15.71 -25.23
CA ARG A 303 14.90 15.80 -24.56
C ARG A 303 15.83 14.61 -24.87
N TYR A 304 15.25 13.42 -25.06
CA TYR A 304 15.99 12.18 -25.31
C TYR A 304 15.89 11.68 -26.75
N ALA A 305 15.42 12.54 -27.67
CA ALA A 305 15.25 12.21 -29.09
C ALA A 305 16.58 11.83 -29.79
N SER A 306 17.74 12.28 -29.25
CA SER A 306 19.07 11.89 -29.75
C SER A 306 19.35 10.39 -29.59
N TYR A 307 18.67 9.71 -28.66
CA TYR A 307 18.72 8.24 -28.45
C TYR A 307 17.66 7.48 -29.23
N GLY A 308 16.87 8.17 -30.07
CA GLY A 308 15.74 7.64 -30.83
C GLY A 308 14.39 7.94 -30.17
N THR A 309 13.35 8.02 -31.00
CA THR A 309 11.98 8.24 -30.54
C THR A 309 11.31 6.90 -30.27
N LEU A 310 10.75 6.73 -29.08
CA LEU A 310 10.07 5.49 -28.71
C LEU A 310 8.64 5.46 -29.27
N SER A 311 8.17 4.30 -29.71
CA SER A 311 6.73 4.10 -29.91
C SER A 311 6.02 4.07 -28.54
N LEU A 312 4.73 4.44 -28.52
CA LEU A 312 3.93 4.38 -27.28
C LEU A 312 3.95 2.99 -26.65
N THR A 313 3.88 1.93 -27.47
CA THR A 313 3.94 0.54 -26.99
C THR A 313 5.29 0.26 -26.31
N THR A 314 6.39 0.63 -26.96
CA THR A 314 7.75 0.45 -26.39
C THR A 314 7.90 1.24 -25.09
N TYR A 315 7.39 2.46 -25.02
CA TYR A 315 7.42 3.28 -23.81
C TYR A 315 6.65 2.62 -22.66
N ILE A 316 5.41 2.13 -22.91
CA ILE A 316 4.60 1.43 -21.90
C ILE A 316 5.31 0.15 -21.42
N MET A 317 5.87 -0.64 -22.33
CA MET A 317 6.62 -1.85 -21.98
C MET A 317 7.85 -1.51 -21.12
N TRP A 318 8.54 -0.45 -21.43
CA TRP A 318 9.68 0.02 -20.67
C TRP A 318 9.30 0.51 -19.26
N VAL A 319 8.23 1.32 -19.14
CA VAL A 319 7.67 1.71 -17.82
C VAL A 319 7.31 0.48 -17.00
N ALA A 320 6.64 -0.51 -17.61
CA ALA A 320 6.28 -1.77 -16.92
C ALA A 320 7.52 -2.55 -16.47
N GLN A 321 8.53 -2.66 -17.32
CA GLN A 321 9.78 -3.38 -17.02
C GLN A 321 10.55 -2.71 -15.86
N ILE A 322 10.71 -1.39 -15.88
CA ILE A 322 11.38 -0.66 -14.79
C ILE A 322 10.58 -0.81 -13.49
N THR A 323 9.26 -0.74 -13.57
CA THR A 323 8.40 -0.96 -12.39
C THR A 323 8.61 -2.37 -11.82
N LEU A 324 8.66 -3.41 -12.67
CA LEU A 324 8.95 -4.77 -12.23
C LEU A 324 10.34 -4.90 -11.60
N PHE A 325 11.37 -4.29 -12.20
CA PHE A 325 12.73 -4.35 -11.65
C PHE A 325 12.83 -3.66 -10.31
N THR A 326 12.25 -2.48 -10.16
CA THR A 326 12.25 -1.76 -8.89
C THR A 326 11.40 -2.47 -7.83
N TRP A 327 10.39 -3.25 -8.23
CA TRP A 327 9.61 -4.11 -7.35
C TRP A 327 10.44 -5.25 -6.76
N LEU A 328 11.37 -5.78 -7.56
CA LEU A 328 12.35 -6.79 -7.14
C LEU A 328 13.59 -6.17 -6.47
N GLY A 329 13.57 -4.86 -6.22
CA GLY A 329 14.65 -4.15 -5.53
C GLY A 329 15.82 -3.77 -6.41
N ILE A 330 15.68 -3.84 -7.73
CA ILE A 330 16.70 -3.38 -8.67
C ILE A 330 16.44 -1.90 -8.94
N TYR A 331 17.07 -1.04 -8.13
CA TYR A 331 17.05 0.41 -8.34
C TYR A 331 18.33 0.82 -9.07
N GLY A 332 18.18 1.43 -10.27
CA GLY A 332 19.18 2.34 -10.82
C GLY A 332 18.79 3.77 -10.46
N GLU A 333 19.73 4.71 -10.43
CA GLU A 333 19.36 6.12 -10.47
C GLU A 333 18.44 6.36 -11.70
N PRO A 334 17.51 7.34 -11.66
CA PRO A 334 16.73 7.72 -12.85
C PRO A 334 17.62 7.97 -14.06
N ASN A 335 18.81 8.53 -13.83
CA ASN A 335 19.87 8.66 -14.83
C ASN A 335 20.47 7.30 -15.25
N GLU A 336 20.51 6.31 -14.39
CA GLU A 336 20.98 4.95 -14.71
C GLU A 336 19.91 4.14 -15.46
N ALA A 337 18.62 4.40 -15.23
CA ALA A 337 17.56 3.84 -16.07
C ALA A 337 17.62 4.40 -17.51
N VAL A 338 17.90 5.70 -17.64
CA VAL A 338 18.16 6.35 -18.94
C VAL A 338 19.50 5.90 -19.52
N LYS A 339 20.55 5.80 -18.70
CA LYS A 339 21.84 5.22 -19.10
C LYS A 339 21.72 3.72 -19.36
N GLY A 340 20.86 2.99 -18.67
CA GLY A 340 20.56 1.59 -18.97
C GLY A 340 19.91 1.42 -20.34
N LEU A 341 19.04 2.36 -20.75
CA LEU A 341 18.55 2.48 -22.13
C LEU A 341 19.69 2.84 -23.11
N ALA A 342 20.51 3.85 -22.77
CA ALA A 342 21.65 4.23 -23.55
C ALA A 342 22.64 3.04 -23.70
N ARG A 343 22.92 2.30 -22.64
CA ARG A 343 23.75 1.09 -22.66
C ARG A 343 23.14 -0.06 -23.45
N LEU A 344 21.81 -0.22 -23.46
CA LEU A 344 21.10 -1.14 -24.37
C LEU A 344 21.29 -0.75 -25.84
N PHE A 345 21.39 0.57 -26.12
CA PHE A 345 21.67 1.09 -27.45
C PHE A 345 23.18 1.18 -27.76
N GLU A 346 24.04 1.33 -26.76
CA GLU A 346 25.51 1.42 -26.90
C GLU A 346 26.22 0.06 -26.84
N GLY A 347 25.50 -1.04 -26.74
CA GLY A 347 26.05 -2.41 -26.87
C GLY A 347 26.84 -2.90 -25.66
N THR A 348 26.70 -2.29 -24.47
CA THR A 348 27.19 -2.89 -23.22
C THR A 348 26.20 -3.93 -22.76
N GLU A 349 26.58 -5.19 -22.78
CA GLU A 349 25.73 -6.34 -22.46
C GLU A 349 25.25 -6.27 -21.01
N PRO A 350 23.91 -6.15 -20.76
CA PRO A 350 23.37 -6.32 -19.42
C PRO A 350 23.55 -7.79 -18.97
N ASP A 351 23.56 -8.05 -17.67
CA ASP A 351 23.49 -9.43 -17.14
C ASP A 351 22.09 -10.02 -17.50
N TRP A 352 21.99 -10.52 -18.74
CA TRP A 352 20.75 -11.04 -19.32
C TRP A 352 20.13 -12.15 -18.47
N GLY A 353 20.95 -12.96 -17.80
CA GLY A 353 20.45 -14.02 -16.92
C GLY A 353 19.63 -13.43 -15.76
N TRP A 354 20.12 -12.37 -15.15
CA TRP A 354 19.42 -11.67 -14.07
C TRP A 354 18.17 -10.93 -14.57
N VAL A 355 18.29 -10.23 -15.70
CA VAL A 355 17.16 -9.51 -16.34
C VAL A 355 16.02 -10.46 -16.66
N LEU A 356 16.31 -11.61 -17.29
CA LEU A 356 15.30 -12.61 -17.62
C LEU A 356 14.69 -13.25 -16.37
N ALA A 357 15.49 -13.62 -15.38
CA ALA A 357 14.99 -14.18 -14.12
C ALA A 357 14.09 -13.20 -13.37
N ALA A 358 14.49 -11.94 -13.24
CA ALA A 358 13.71 -10.89 -12.62
C ALA A 358 12.38 -10.65 -13.36
N THR A 359 12.43 -10.56 -14.69
CA THR A 359 11.23 -10.40 -15.52
C THR A 359 10.27 -11.57 -15.34
N PHE A 360 10.79 -12.81 -15.37
CA PHE A 360 9.96 -14.01 -15.18
C PHE A 360 9.30 -14.05 -13.79
N ILE A 361 10.06 -13.82 -12.72
CA ILE A 361 9.54 -13.78 -11.34
C ILE A 361 8.48 -12.68 -11.20
N GLY A 362 8.74 -11.50 -11.75
CA GLY A 362 7.82 -10.37 -11.72
C GLY A 362 6.52 -10.67 -12.46
N ILE A 363 6.58 -11.29 -13.64
CA ILE A 363 5.41 -11.70 -14.43
C ILE A 363 4.59 -12.75 -13.67
N VAL A 364 5.24 -13.77 -13.10
CA VAL A 364 4.56 -14.82 -12.32
C VAL A 364 3.85 -14.21 -11.10
N ALA A 365 4.49 -13.30 -10.39
CA ALA A 365 3.89 -12.63 -9.25
C ALA A 365 2.72 -11.71 -9.67
N ALA A 366 2.88 -10.95 -10.75
CA ALA A 366 1.80 -10.12 -11.29
C ALA A 366 0.61 -10.95 -11.77
N ALA A 367 0.86 -12.09 -12.43
CA ALA A 367 -0.17 -13.04 -12.82
C ALA A 367 -0.92 -13.62 -11.61
N ALA A 368 -0.21 -13.99 -10.55
CA ALA A 368 -0.82 -14.46 -9.30
C ALA A 368 -1.70 -13.38 -8.66
N ILE A 369 -1.24 -12.11 -8.62
CA ILE A 369 -2.06 -10.97 -8.16
C ILE A 369 -3.31 -10.82 -9.03
N GLY A 370 -3.18 -10.88 -10.35
CA GLY A 370 -4.31 -10.80 -11.29
C GLY A 370 -5.35 -11.89 -11.04
N VAL A 371 -4.90 -13.14 -10.84
CA VAL A 371 -5.80 -14.25 -10.46
C VAL A 371 -6.44 -13.98 -9.10
N GLY A 372 -5.71 -13.42 -8.13
CA GLY A 372 -6.24 -13.01 -6.83
C GLY A 372 -7.34 -11.95 -6.95
N CYS A 373 -7.19 -10.99 -7.87
CA CYS A 373 -8.23 -10.01 -8.18
C CYS A 373 -9.51 -10.72 -8.70
N VAL A 374 -9.35 -11.68 -9.62
CA VAL A 374 -10.49 -12.47 -10.15
C VAL A 374 -11.18 -13.25 -9.03
N VAL A 375 -10.41 -13.90 -8.14
CA VAL A 375 -10.97 -14.65 -7.00
C VAL A 375 -11.71 -13.72 -6.04
N SER A 376 -11.14 -12.56 -5.75
CA SER A 376 -11.73 -11.51 -4.91
C SER A 376 -13.07 -11.02 -5.50
N CYS A 377 -13.11 -10.73 -6.80
CA CYS A 377 -14.33 -10.34 -7.52
C CYS A 377 -15.38 -11.47 -7.52
N ARG A 378 -14.98 -12.75 -7.71
CA ARG A 378 -15.90 -13.89 -7.61
C ARG A 378 -16.51 -14.01 -6.22
N SER A 379 -15.72 -13.84 -5.16
CA SER A 379 -16.19 -13.84 -3.77
C SER A 379 -17.16 -12.69 -3.51
N CYS A 380 -16.89 -11.50 -4.08
CA CYS A 380 -17.81 -10.37 -4.06
C CYS A 380 -19.14 -10.73 -4.73
N ILE A 381 -19.12 -11.27 -5.96
CA ILE A 381 -20.32 -11.66 -6.71
C ILE A 381 -21.12 -12.74 -5.94
N LYS A 382 -20.44 -13.73 -5.34
CA LYS A 382 -21.09 -14.73 -4.48
C LYS A 382 -21.82 -14.07 -3.32
N ALA A 383 -21.15 -13.18 -2.59
CA ALA A 383 -21.75 -12.46 -1.47
C ALA A 383 -22.92 -11.56 -1.90
N LEU A 384 -22.86 -10.93 -3.09
CA LEU A 384 -23.96 -10.15 -3.65
C LEU A 384 -25.18 -11.04 -3.96
N LYS A 385 -25.00 -12.24 -4.54
CA LYS A 385 -26.08 -13.20 -4.78
C LYS A 385 -26.73 -13.65 -3.47
N GLU A 386 -25.94 -13.75 -2.40
CA GLU A 386 -26.42 -14.07 -1.06
C GLU A 386 -26.98 -12.82 -0.33
N ARG A 387 -27.09 -11.66 -0.99
CA ARG A 387 -27.54 -10.37 -0.44
C ARG A 387 -26.71 -9.88 0.76
N LYS A 388 -25.45 -10.30 0.87
CA LYS A 388 -24.50 -9.90 1.92
C LYS A 388 -23.64 -8.73 1.40
N PHE A 389 -24.24 -7.56 1.20
CA PHE A 389 -23.60 -6.40 0.53
C PHE A 389 -22.33 -5.91 1.23
N SER A 390 -22.32 -5.85 2.57
CA SER A 390 -21.13 -5.45 3.33
C SER A 390 -19.97 -6.44 3.16
N LEU A 391 -20.25 -7.74 3.15
CA LEU A 391 -19.25 -8.78 2.90
C LEU A 391 -18.74 -8.73 1.45
N ALA A 392 -19.64 -8.46 0.51
CA ALA A 392 -19.26 -8.26 -0.90
C ALA A 392 -18.26 -7.11 -1.05
N PHE A 393 -18.54 -5.97 -0.40
CA PHE A 393 -17.64 -4.82 -0.38
C PHE A 393 -16.31 -5.17 0.29
N ALA A 394 -16.31 -5.90 1.43
CA ALA A 394 -15.09 -6.35 2.07
C ALA A 394 -14.18 -7.16 1.12
N HIS A 395 -14.77 -8.08 0.35
CA HIS A 395 -14.01 -8.90 -0.59
C HIS A 395 -13.41 -8.11 -1.75
N VAL A 396 -14.05 -7.04 -2.21
CA VAL A 396 -13.54 -6.24 -3.33
C VAL A 396 -12.56 -5.14 -2.90
N LEU A 397 -12.53 -4.74 -1.61
CA LEU A 397 -11.70 -3.67 -1.10
C LEU A 397 -10.21 -3.79 -1.45
N PRO A 398 -9.52 -4.96 -1.27
CA PRO A 398 -8.12 -5.08 -1.64
C PRO A 398 -7.86 -4.80 -3.13
N PHE A 399 -8.77 -5.27 -3.99
CA PHE A 399 -8.70 -4.98 -5.43
C PHE A 399 -8.95 -3.50 -5.72
N LEU A 400 -9.93 -2.86 -5.06
CA LEU A 400 -10.20 -1.42 -5.24
C LEU A 400 -9.02 -0.55 -4.81
N VAL A 401 -8.38 -0.86 -3.67
CA VAL A 401 -7.17 -0.13 -3.25
C VAL A 401 -6.06 -0.28 -4.28
N LEU A 402 -5.80 -1.50 -4.77
CA LEU A 402 -4.79 -1.72 -5.82
C LEU A 402 -5.14 -0.97 -7.10
N LEU A 403 -6.40 -1.01 -7.53
CA LEU A 403 -6.88 -0.32 -8.75
C LEU A 403 -6.71 1.19 -8.62
N LEU A 404 -7.11 1.79 -7.49
CA LEU A 404 -6.98 3.24 -7.29
C LEU A 404 -5.52 3.68 -7.27
N VAL A 405 -4.65 2.95 -6.57
CA VAL A 405 -3.20 3.22 -6.57
C VAL A 405 -2.61 3.05 -7.99
N PHE A 406 -3.06 2.04 -8.74
CA PHE A 406 -2.65 1.89 -10.15
C PHE A 406 -3.09 3.07 -11.02
N LEU A 407 -4.32 3.55 -10.84
CA LEU A 407 -4.81 4.72 -11.58
C LEU A 407 -4.03 6.00 -11.23
N GLU A 408 -3.68 6.18 -9.95
CA GLU A 408 -2.78 7.28 -9.52
C GLU A 408 -1.40 7.14 -10.15
N PHE A 409 -0.82 5.95 -10.18
CA PHE A 409 0.45 5.67 -10.84
C PHE A 409 0.40 6.01 -12.34
N VAL A 410 -0.65 5.60 -13.04
CA VAL A 410 -0.85 5.94 -14.46
C VAL A 410 -0.99 7.45 -14.63
N GLN A 411 -1.82 8.11 -13.81
CA GLN A 411 -2.02 9.56 -13.87
C GLN A 411 -0.71 10.33 -13.60
N PHE A 412 0.09 9.86 -12.65
CA PHE A 412 1.38 10.45 -12.34
C PHE A 412 2.37 10.30 -13.51
N ASN A 413 2.43 9.09 -14.10
CA ASN A 413 3.29 8.81 -15.26
C ASN A 413 2.84 9.50 -16.56
N ARG A 414 1.63 10.05 -16.62
CA ARG A 414 1.20 10.93 -17.72
C ARG A 414 1.84 12.32 -17.64
N HIS A 415 2.25 12.75 -16.45
CA HIS A 415 2.87 14.06 -16.23
C HIS A 415 4.39 13.96 -16.13
N PHE A 416 4.90 12.91 -15.46
CA PHE A 416 6.31 12.72 -15.21
C PHE A 416 6.71 11.27 -15.47
N PHE A 417 7.91 11.05 -15.99
CA PHE A 417 8.46 9.71 -16.05
C PHE A 417 8.91 9.25 -14.67
N GLN A 418 8.14 8.36 -14.01
CA GLN A 418 8.39 7.88 -12.65
C GLN A 418 7.98 6.41 -12.52
N ALA A 419 8.68 5.53 -13.23
CA ALA A 419 8.41 4.10 -13.31
C ALA A 419 8.96 3.32 -12.12
N GLN A 420 8.62 3.71 -10.88
CA GLN A 420 9.14 3.07 -9.66
C GLN A 420 8.03 2.34 -8.89
N ALA A 421 8.32 1.09 -8.47
CA ALA A 421 7.37 0.25 -7.73
C ALA A 421 6.99 0.81 -6.34
N ARG A 422 7.79 1.70 -5.76
CA ARG A 422 7.46 2.36 -4.48
C ARG A 422 6.13 3.14 -4.52
N TYR A 423 5.70 3.59 -5.70
CA TYR A 423 4.40 4.23 -5.87
C TYR A 423 3.21 3.29 -5.67
N PHE A 424 3.43 1.97 -5.76
CA PHE A 424 2.44 0.95 -5.40
C PHE A 424 2.44 0.59 -3.91
N TYR A 425 3.37 1.15 -3.14
CA TYR A 425 3.54 0.77 -1.74
C TYR A 425 2.30 1.01 -0.85
N PRO A 426 1.45 2.03 -1.08
CA PRO A 426 0.15 2.13 -0.39
C PRO A 426 -0.76 0.90 -0.56
N ALA A 427 -0.64 0.17 -1.68
CA ALA A 427 -1.38 -1.06 -1.93
C ALA A 427 -0.62 -2.35 -1.54
N HIS A 428 0.57 -2.26 -0.92
CA HIS A 428 1.46 -3.40 -0.72
C HIS A 428 0.80 -4.55 0.07
N SER A 429 0.09 -4.27 1.17
CA SER A 429 -0.65 -5.29 1.92
C SER A 429 -1.81 -5.90 1.13
N ALA A 430 -2.48 -5.10 0.29
CA ALA A 430 -3.52 -5.59 -0.62
C ALA A 430 -2.93 -6.52 -1.69
N MET A 431 -1.80 -6.13 -2.30
CA MET A 431 -1.08 -6.97 -3.27
C MET A 431 -0.62 -8.29 -2.65
N ALA A 432 -0.10 -8.25 -1.42
CA ALA A 432 0.35 -9.44 -0.70
C ALA A 432 -0.81 -10.43 -0.44
N TYR A 433 -1.97 -9.92 -0.04
CA TYR A 433 -3.19 -10.72 0.11
C TYR A 433 -3.64 -11.30 -1.22
N LEU A 434 -3.75 -10.47 -2.27
CA LEU A 434 -4.18 -10.90 -3.60
C LEU A 434 -3.20 -11.92 -4.21
N PHE A 435 -1.89 -11.72 -4.04
CA PHE A 435 -0.87 -12.70 -4.43
C PHE A 435 -1.11 -14.06 -3.76
N ALA A 436 -1.28 -14.09 -2.43
CA ALA A 436 -1.48 -15.33 -1.70
C ALA A 436 -2.76 -16.05 -2.15
N VAL A 437 -3.87 -15.33 -2.28
CA VAL A 437 -5.15 -15.88 -2.75
C VAL A 437 -5.05 -16.43 -4.17
N GLY A 438 -4.39 -15.67 -5.08
CA GLY A 438 -4.20 -16.11 -6.46
C GLY A 438 -3.28 -17.32 -6.57
N PHE A 439 -2.19 -17.35 -5.78
CA PHE A 439 -1.29 -18.50 -5.71
C PHE A 439 -2.01 -19.78 -5.26
N PHE A 440 -2.81 -19.68 -4.20
CA PHE A 440 -3.57 -20.83 -3.68
C PHE A 440 -4.68 -21.32 -4.61
N ARG A 441 -5.06 -20.56 -5.63
CA ARG A 441 -6.02 -21.03 -6.66
C ARG A 441 -5.49 -22.24 -7.44
N PHE A 442 -4.17 -22.37 -7.53
CA PHE A 442 -3.49 -23.43 -8.27
C PHE A 442 -2.91 -24.52 -7.36
N VAL A 443 -3.01 -24.36 -6.02
CA VAL A 443 -2.42 -25.30 -5.06
C VAL A 443 -3.50 -26.13 -4.39
N PRO A 444 -3.49 -27.47 -4.55
CA PRO A 444 -4.39 -28.34 -3.80
C PRO A 444 -4.22 -28.16 -2.28
N GLN A 445 -5.32 -28.19 -1.52
CA GLN A 445 -5.30 -27.94 -0.07
C GLN A 445 -4.29 -28.82 0.69
N ARG A 446 -4.12 -30.09 0.28
CA ARG A 446 -3.16 -31.02 0.88
C ARG A 446 -1.70 -30.55 0.80
N TRP A 447 -1.36 -29.74 -0.21
CA TRP A 447 -0.01 -29.21 -0.44
C TRP A 447 0.19 -27.78 0.07
N ALA A 448 -0.83 -27.17 0.69
CA ALA A 448 -0.82 -25.75 1.04
C ALA A 448 0.38 -25.35 1.91
N TRP A 449 0.73 -26.15 2.91
CA TRP A 449 1.89 -25.89 3.77
C TRP A 449 3.21 -25.98 3.00
N HIS A 450 3.40 -27.05 2.21
CA HIS A 450 4.62 -27.23 1.43
C HIS A 450 4.80 -26.13 0.40
N ALA A 451 3.72 -25.76 -0.30
CA ALA A 451 3.74 -24.67 -1.26
C ALA A 451 4.05 -23.31 -0.61
N SER A 452 3.49 -23.02 0.59
CA SER A 452 3.84 -21.82 1.34
C SER A 452 5.32 -21.78 1.70
N ILE A 453 5.85 -22.89 2.25
CA ILE A 453 7.26 -23.00 2.63
C ILE A 453 8.17 -22.83 1.41
N ALA A 454 7.85 -23.49 0.30
CA ALA A 454 8.62 -23.37 -0.95
C ALA A 454 8.62 -21.93 -1.48
N CYS A 455 7.46 -21.27 -1.50
CA CYS A 455 7.35 -19.89 -1.95
C CYS A 455 8.12 -18.92 -1.01
N ILE A 456 8.05 -19.13 0.31
CA ILE A 456 8.81 -18.35 1.29
C ILE A 456 10.31 -18.56 1.09
N ALA A 457 10.76 -19.79 0.81
CA ALA A 457 12.17 -20.05 0.51
C ALA A 457 12.64 -19.31 -0.75
N VAL A 458 11.82 -19.26 -1.80
CA VAL A 458 12.10 -18.49 -3.03
C VAL A 458 12.17 -16.99 -2.72
N LEU A 459 11.23 -16.45 -1.95
CA LEU A 459 11.25 -15.04 -1.55
C LEU A 459 12.48 -14.71 -0.69
N THR A 460 12.84 -15.59 0.25
CA THR A 460 14.05 -15.42 1.07
C THR A 460 15.31 -15.45 0.22
N PHE A 461 15.41 -16.40 -0.72
CA PHE A 461 16.52 -16.48 -1.66
C PHE A 461 16.64 -15.19 -2.49
N LEU A 462 15.52 -14.71 -3.05
CA LEU A 462 15.48 -13.45 -3.81
C LEU A 462 15.95 -12.27 -2.96
N THR A 463 15.48 -12.18 -1.71
CA THR A 463 15.86 -11.15 -0.74
C THR A 463 17.37 -11.15 -0.49
N VAL A 464 17.95 -12.33 -0.22
CA VAL A 464 19.38 -12.48 0.03
C VAL A 464 20.20 -12.18 -1.25
N LEU A 465 19.71 -12.63 -2.39
CA LEU A 465 20.40 -12.39 -3.68
C LEU A 465 20.47 -10.89 -4.00
N VAL A 466 19.37 -10.16 -3.83
CA VAL A 466 19.33 -8.70 -3.99
C VAL A 466 20.27 -8.03 -2.99
N TRP A 467 20.23 -8.44 -1.71
CA TRP A 467 21.10 -7.91 -0.68
C TRP A 467 22.59 -8.12 -1.00
N VAL A 468 22.99 -9.30 -1.51
CA VAL A 468 24.37 -9.61 -1.90
C VAL A 468 24.80 -8.77 -3.11
N LYS A 469 23.94 -8.66 -4.13
CA LYS A 469 24.23 -7.88 -5.36
C LYS A 469 24.41 -6.40 -5.07
N TRP A 470 23.57 -5.82 -4.21
CA TRP A 470 23.70 -4.44 -3.75
C TRP A 470 24.94 -4.18 -2.88
N ALA A 471 25.51 -5.23 -2.34
CA ALA A 471 26.70 -5.16 -1.53
C ALA A 471 27.98 -4.88 -2.29
N GLY A 472 27.97 -5.07 -3.57
CA GLY A 472 29.12 -4.84 -4.46
C GLY A 472 29.04 -3.51 -5.22
N LEU A 473 28.01 -2.71 -4.95
CA LEU A 473 27.85 -1.36 -5.51
C LEU A 473 28.12 -0.31 -4.45
#